data_d86b028a288d1bb2701ab711c4572681
#
_entry.id   d86b028a288d1bb2701ab711c4572681
#
_cell.length_a   1.000
_cell.length_b   1.000
_cell.length_c   1.000
_cell.angle_alpha   90.00
_cell.angle_beta   90.00
_cell.angle_gamma   90.00
#
_symmetry.space_group_name_H-M   'P 1'
#
loop_
_entity.id
_entity.type
_entity.pdbx_description
1 polymer ?
#
loop_
_entity_poly.entity_id
_entity_poly.type
_entity_poly.pdbx_seq_one_letter_code
_entity_poly.pdbx_strand_id
1 'polypeptide(L)'
;IAVMHQVDGQVFLFDGKGKARGSISRKGGGPEEYVGMQQAVVDWKRNELFVLDYKPHVKVYDLNGNYKRTLPMPIKVRDREMYPYSDSHLVLFKEVPDTEKGQADRVFAPYQPIILLDKTTGETTTLPYTKTSNMSIRLSSGWVNNNAIYASGRNIYLSDVSSDTI
;
A
#
# COMPACT_ATOMS: atom_id res chain seq x y z
N ILE A 1 17.20 -1.21 -7.68
CA ILE A 1 16.64 -2.07 -6.61
C ILE A 1 16.44 -1.18 -5.39
N ALA A 2 15.34 -1.38 -4.69
CA ALA A 2 15.08 -0.75 -3.39
C ALA A 2 14.82 -1.84 -2.35
N VAL A 3 15.41 -1.70 -1.18
CA VAL A 3 15.23 -2.60 -0.04
C VAL A 3 14.71 -1.80 1.13
N MET A 4 13.59 -2.22 1.67
CA MET A 4 12.91 -1.55 2.77
C MET A 4 13.24 -2.24 4.09
N HIS A 5 13.65 -1.46 5.09
CA HIS A 5 13.77 -1.89 6.47
C HIS A 5 12.70 -1.21 7.32
N GLN A 6 11.58 -1.90 7.48
CA GLN A 6 10.35 -1.36 8.10
C GLN A 6 10.56 -0.84 9.52
N VAL A 7 11.29 -1.60 10.34
CA VAL A 7 11.48 -1.28 11.78
C VAL A 7 12.16 0.07 11.95
N ASP A 8 13.22 0.31 11.19
CA ASP A 8 13.98 1.57 11.27
C ASP A 8 13.37 2.66 10.39
N GLY A 9 12.41 2.29 9.53
CA GLY A 9 11.83 3.21 8.56
C GLY A 9 12.86 3.69 7.55
N GLN A 10 13.67 2.79 7.01
CA GLN A 10 14.76 3.11 6.09
C GLN A 10 14.59 2.39 4.76
N VAL A 11 14.90 3.09 3.67
CA VAL A 11 14.92 2.53 2.32
C VAL A 11 16.32 2.64 1.76
N PHE A 12 16.93 1.51 1.41
CA PHE A 12 18.24 1.43 0.76
C PHE A 12 18.05 1.34 -0.74
N LEU A 13 18.80 2.14 -1.48
CA LEU A 13 18.75 2.20 -2.94
C LEU A 13 20.03 1.60 -3.52
N PHE A 14 19.85 0.76 -4.54
CA PHE A 14 20.95 0.12 -5.27
C PHE A 14 20.74 0.29 -6.78
N ASP A 15 21.82 0.29 -7.54
CA ASP A 15 21.77 0.24 -8.98
C ASP A 15 21.43 -1.17 -9.51
N GLY A 16 21.36 -1.32 -10.84
CA GLY A 16 21.05 -2.61 -11.47
C GLY A 16 22.14 -3.69 -11.29
N LYS A 17 23.33 -3.30 -10.82
CA LYS A 17 24.45 -4.19 -10.51
C LYS A 17 24.60 -4.50 -9.02
N GLY A 18 23.67 -4.00 -8.18
CA GLY A 18 23.70 -4.20 -6.74
C GLY A 18 24.63 -3.24 -5.99
N LYS A 19 25.20 -2.23 -6.64
CA LYS A 19 26.01 -1.22 -5.95
C LYS A 19 25.11 -0.24 -5.22
N ALA A 20 25.42 0.03 -3.95
CA ALA A 20 24.68 0.99 -3.14
C ALA A 20 24.72 2.39 -3.76
N ARG A 21 23.57 3.05 -3.83
CA ARG A 21 23.38 4.43 -4.29
C ARG A 21 23.08 5.40 -3.15
N GLY A 22 22.59 4.90 -2.04
CA GLY A 22 22.25 5.69 -0.87
C GLY A 22 21.14 5.05 -0.05
N SER A 23 20.72 5.76 0.97
CA SER A 23 19.56 5.40 1.79
C SER A 23 18.73 6.62 2.14
N ILE A 24 17.43 6.41 2.31
CA ILE A 24 16.47 7.43 2.69
C ILE A 24 15.88 7.00 4.02
N SER A 25 15.98 7.88 5.03
CA SER A 25 15.37 7.71 6.35
C SER A 25 14.77 9.05 6.77
N ARG A 26 13.44 9.08 6.90
CA ARG A 26 12.68 10.27 7.29
C ARG A 26 11.64 9.93 8.37
N LYS A 27 11.99 8.95 9.21
CA LYS A 27 11.14 8.57 10.34
C LYS A 27 11.23 9.62 11.44
N GLY A 28 10.07 10.16 11.84
CA GLY A 28 9.99 11.19 12.89
C GLY A 28 8.56 11.68 13.09
N GLY A 29 8.41 12.79 13.81
CA GLY A 29 7.13 13.38 14.16
C GLY A 29 6.79 14.70 13.43
N GLY A 30 7.70 15.19 12.61
CA GLY A 30 7.53 16.44 11.87
C GLY A 30 6.54 16.33 10.70
N PRO A 31 6.12 17.49 10.15
CA PRO A 31 5.12 17.52 9.07
C PRO A 31 5.59 16.87 7.78
N GLU A 32 6.89 16.80 7.54
CA GLU A 32 7.51 16.20 6.37
C GLU A 32 8.00 14.76 6.61
N GLU A 33 7.80 14.25 7.81
CA GLU A 33 8.27 12.94 8.26
C GLU A 33 7.14 11.93 8.32
N TYR A 34 7.45 10.65 8.24
CA TYR A 34 6.52 9.56 8.51
C TYR A 34 6.75 9.00 9.91
N VAL A 35 5.67 8.72 10.62
CA VAL A 35 5.74 8.15 11.98
C VAL A 35 6.24 6.72 11.95
N GLY A 36 5.81 5.98 10.94
CA GLY A 36 6.27 4.62 10.69
C GLY A 36 5.95 4.18 9.28
N MET A 37 6.79 3.36 8.71
CA MET A 37 6.67 2.90 7.34
C MET A 37 5.99 1.54 7.29
N GLN A 38 4.79 1.47 6.72
CA GLN A 38 4.13 0.21 6.41
C GLN A 38 4.76 -0.41 5.17
N GLN A 39 4.93 0.40 4.14
CA GLN A 39 5.50 0.00 2.87
C GLN A 39 6.11 1.21 2.15
N ALA A 40 7.03 0.95 1.24
CA ALA A 40 7.56 1.96 0.34
C ALA A 40 7.60 1.46 -1.10
N VAL A 41 7.34 2.36 -2.04
CA VAL A 41 7.40 2.10 -3.48
C VAL A 41 8.28 3.15 -4.14
N VAL A 42 9.21 2.70 -4.97
CA VAL A 42 10.05 3.60 -5.78
C VAL A 42 9.51 3.67 -7.20
N ASP A 43 9.21 4.86 -7.64
CA ASP A 43 8.95 5.17 -9.04
C ASP A 43 10.22 5.74 -9.67
N TRP A 44 10.97 4.88 -10.34
CA TRP A 44 12.23 5.26 -10.97
C TRP A 44 12.07 6.27 -12.10
N LYS A 45 10.93 6.24 -12.80
CA LYS A 45 10.65 7.16 -13.91
C LYS A 45 10.40 8.57 -13.42
N ARG A 46 9.71 8.71 -12.28
CA ARG A 46 9.45 10.00 -11.64
C ARG A 46 10.56 10.44 -10.69
N ASN A 47 11.53 9.58 -10.41
CA ASN A 47 12.52 9.77 -9.35
C ASN A 47 11.88 10.09 -8.00
N GLU A 48 10.86 9.32 -7.65
CA GLU A 48 10.08 9.51 -6.42
C GLU A 48 10.01 8.24 -5.59
N LEU A 49 10.06 8.43 -4.27
CA LEU A 49 9.79 7.42 -3.26
C LEU A 49 8.45 7.75 -2.60
N PHE A 50 7.53 6.81 -2.64
CA PHE A 50 6.25 6.87 -1.96
C PHE A 50 6.31 6.01 -0.71
N VAL A 51 6.06 6.60 0.45
CA VAL A 51 6.07 5.92 1.75
C VAL A 51 4.66 5.90 2.32
N LEU A 52 4.10 4.70 2.44
CA LEU A 52 2.83 4.48 3.12
C LEU A 52 3.07 4.53 4.62
N ASP A 53 2.52 5.54 5.27
CA ASP A 53 2.66 5.78 6.71
C ASP A 53 1.60 4.99 7.51
N TYR A 54 1.84 4.76 8.77
CA TYR A 54 0.80 4.32 9.73
C TYR A 54 -0.33 5.34 9.89
N LYS A 55 -0.06 6.62 9.67
CA LYS A 55 -1.10 7.63 9.50
C LYS A 55 -1.76 7.48 8.12
N PRO A 56 -3.00 8.00 7.94
CA PRO A 56 -3.74 7.83 6.68
C PRO A 56 -3.22 8.78 5.58
N HIS A 57 -1.98 8.63 5.20
CA HIS A 57 -1.37 9.37 4.10
C HIS A 57 -0.17 8.64 3.50
N VAL A 58 0.20 9.04 2.31
CA VAL A 58 1.45 8.65 1.66
C VAL A 58 2.36 9.86 1.61
N LYS A 59 3.56 9.73 2.16
CA LYS A 59 4.61 10.73 2.06
C LYS A 59 5.43 10.50 0.79
N VAL A 60 5.71 11.57 0.07
CA VAL A 60 6.46 11.50 -1.19
C VAL A 60 7.76 12.28 -1.05
N TYR A 61 8.84 11.62 -1.41
CA TYR A 61 10.21 12.16 -1.41
C TYR A 61 10.84 12.02 -2.79
N ASP A 62 11.87 12.81 -3.07
CA ASP A 62 12.78 12.48 -4.15
C ASP A 62 13.73 11.33 -3.74
N LEU A 63 14.53 10.82 -4.68
CA LEU A 63 15.47 9.73 -4.37
C LEU A 63 16.73 10.18 -3.60
N ASN A 64 16.84 11.47 -3.27
CA ASN A 64 17.82 12.00 -2.34
C ASN A 64 17.24 12.16 -0.92
N GLY A 65 15.95 11.87 -0.74
CA GLY A 65 15.25 11.96 0.54
C GLY A 65 14.68 13.35 0.85
N ASN A 66 14.61 14.27 -0.11
CA ASN A 66 13.97 15.55 0.10
C ASN A 66 12.45 15.37 -0.01
N TYR A 67 11.73 15.95 0.95
CA TYR A 67 10.26 15.92 0.95
C TYR A 67 9.70 16.69 -0.24
N LYS A 68 8.68 16.13 -0.89
CA LYS A 68 7.96 16.73 -2.01
C LYS A 68 6.52 17.10 -1.68
N ARG A 69 5.78 16.16 -1.12
CA ARG A 69 4.34 16.34 -0.80
C ARG A 69 3.80 15.22 0.05
N THR A 70 2.62 15.45 0.59
CA THR A 70 1.80 14.42 1.25
C THR A 70 0.55 14.18 0.43
N LEU A 71 0.25 12.93 0.13
CA LEU A 71 -0.99 12.52 -0.50
C LEU A 71 -1.94 12.06 0.61
N PRO A 72 -3.05 12.78 0.84
CA PRO A 72 -4.02 12.39 1.85
C PRO A 72 -4.72 11.10 1.42
N MET A 73 -5.03 10.27 2.40
CA MET A 73 -5.82 9.06 2.17
C MET A 73 -7.09 9.13 3.00
N PRO A 74 -8.27 9.18 2.36
CA PRO A 74 -9.53 9.43 3.06
C PRO A 74 -9.99 8.27 3.94
N ILE A 75 -9.29 7.14 3.90
CA ILE A 75 -9.74 5.91 4.52
C ILE A 75 -8.79 5.50 5.64
N LYS A 76 -9.31 5.44 6.86
CA LYS A 76 -8.67 4.79 8.01
C LYS A 76 -8.66 3.27 7.76
N VAL A 77 -7.69 2.78 7.04
CA VAL A 77 -7.54 1.35 6.83
C VAL A 77 -6.18 0.93 7.35
N ARG A 78 -6.17 0.01 8.28
CA ARG A 78 -4.98 -0.72 8.70
C ARG A 78 -4.66 -1.75 7.62
N ASP A 79 -3.42 -2.18 7.55
CA ASP A 79 -2.94 -3.28 6.72
C ASP A 79 -3.25 -3.09 5.22
N ARG A 80 -2.45 -2.25 4.59
CA ARG A 80 -2.54 -1.94 3.17
C ARG A 80 -1.28 -2.36 2.47
N GLU A 81 -1.47 -2.82 1.26
CA GLU A 81 -0.40 -3.02 0.33
C GLU A 81 -0.49 -1.99 -0.79
N MET A 82 0.66 -1.47 -1.20
CA MET A 82 0.78 -0.42 -2.22
C MET A 82 1.73 -0.88 -3.32
N TYR A 83 1.31 -0.75 -4.57
CA TYR A 83 2.09 -1.18 -5.72
C TYR A 83 2.11 -0.11 -6.82
N PRO A 84 3.17 -0.04 -7.64
CA PRO A 84 3.16 0.76 -8.85
C PRO A 84 2.11 0.20 -9.83
N TYR A 85 1.27 1.05 -10.39
CA TYR A 85 0.25 0.62 -11.35
C TYR A 85 0.46 1.25 -12.72
N SER A 86 0.54 2.57 -12.80
CA SER A 86 0.74 3.30 -14.04
C SER A 86 1.66 4.50 -13.84
N ASP A 87 1.90 5.26 -14.89
CA ASP A 87 2.66 6.52 -14.80
C ASP A 87 2.01 7.52 -13.83
N SER A 88 0.69 7.51 -13.72
CA SER A 88 -0.09 8.44 -12.90
C SER A 88 -0.61 7.87 -11.58
N HIS A 89 -0.74 6.54 -11.44
CA HIS A 89 -1.38 5.95 -10.27
C HIS A 89 -0.53 4.89 -9.58
N LEU A 90 -0.74 4.80 -8.26
CA LEU A 90 -0.45 3.63 -7.46
C LEU A 90 -1.75 2.85 -7.28
N VAL A 91 -1.67 1.54 -7.11
CA VAL A 91 -2.77 0.73 -6.64
C VAL A 91 -2.54 0.40 -5.17
N LEU A 92 -3.58 0.59 -4.36
CA LEU A 92 -3.61 0.14 -2.98
C LEU A 92 -4.62 -0.98 -2.87
N PHE A 93 -4.20 -2.01 -2.17
CA PHE A 93 -5.08 -3.08 -1.78
C PHE A 93 -5.46 -2.90 -0.31
N LYS A 94 -6.74 -3.00 -0.03
CA LYS A 94 -7.31 -2.85 1.30
C LYS A 94 -7.76 -4.21 1.80
N GLU A 95 -7.17 -4.68 2.88
CA GLU A 95 -7.66 -5.87 3.53
C GLU A 95 -9.09 -5.66 4.09
N VAL A 96 -9.88 -6.74 4.13
CA VAL A 96 -11.22 -6.71 4.73
C VAL A 96 -11.11 -6.20 6.16
N PRO A 97 -11.84 -5.15 6.56
CA PRO A 97 -11.83 -4.73 7.94
C PRO A 97 -12.26 -5.91 8.81
N ASP A 98 -11.43 -6.27 9.76
CA ASP A 98 -11.84 -7.17 10.82
C ASP A 98 -13.07 -6.53 11.47
N THR A 99 -14.23 -7.15 11.27
CA THR A 99 -15.48 -6.63 11.81
C THR A 99 -15.33 -6.64 13.31
N GLU A 100 -15.33 -5.48 13.92
CA GLU A 100 -15.30 -5.33 15.37
C GLU A 100 -16.19 -6.39 16.03
N LYS A 101 -15.60 -7.08 16.97
CA LYS A 101 -16.21 -8.16 17.74
C LYS A 101 -17.64 -7.80 18.11
N GLY A 102 -18.61 -8.56 17.61
CA GLY A 102 -19.96 -8.61 18.18
C GLY A 102 -21.13 -8.22 17.29
N GLN A 103 -20.98 -7.93 16.01
CA GLN A 103 -22.14 -7.70 15.16
C GLN A 103 -22.35 -8.86 14.18
N ALA A 104 -23.23 -9.76 14.58
CA ALA A 104 -23.71 -10.90 13.77
C ALA A 104 -24.51 -10.46 12.52
N ASP A 105 -24.84 -9.18 12.40
CA ASP A 105 -25.77 -8.63 11.42
C ASP A 105 -25.11 -7.75 10.34
N ARG A 106 -23.82 -7.91 10.09
CA ARG A 106 -23.19 -7.21 8.96
C ARG A 106 -23.56 -7.88 7.65
N VAL A 107 -24.75 -7.59 7.25
CA VAL A 107 -25.28 -7.75 5.93
C VAL A 107 -24.34 -7.07 4.93
N PHE A 108 -23.65 -7.86 4.13
CA PHE A 108 -23.23 -7.68 2.75
C PHE A 108 -23.11 -6.23 2.22
N ALA A 109 -22.30 -5.39 2.86
CA ALA A 109 -21.86 -4.19 2.18
C ALA A 109 -20.90 -4.61 1.05
N PRO A 110 -21.08 -4.12 -0.17
CA PRO A 110 -20.14 -4.41 -1.26
C PRO A 110 -18.75 -3.94 -0.86
N TYR A 111 -17.83 -4.89 -0.78
CA TYR A 111 -16.46 -4.62 -0.42
C TYR A 111 -15.66 -4.31 -1.68
N GLN A 112 -15.01 -3.15 -1.71
CA GLN A 112 -14.18 -2.71 -2.83
C GLN A 112 -12.74 -2.57 -2.35
N PRO A 113 -11.95 -3.63 -2.46
CA PRO A 113 -10.60 -3.67 -1.89
C PRO A 113 -9.57 -2.87 -2.69
N ILE A 114 -9.83 -2.59 -3.96
CA ILE A 114 -8.84 -2.02 -4.88
C ILE A 114 -9.08 -0.52 -5.03
N ILE A 115 -8.07 0.25 -4.70
CA ILE A 115 -8.09 1.72 -4.77
C ILE A 115 -6.95 2.16 -5.66
N LEU A 116 -7.23 3.00 -6.64
CA LEU A 116 -6.23 3.75 -7.37
C LEU A 116 -5.98 5.08 -6.66
N LEU A 117 -4.71 5.39 -6.42
CA LEU A 117 -4.26 6.65 -5.84
C LEU A 117 -3.49 7.43 -6.89
N ASP A 118 -3.96 8.62 -7.23
CA ASP A 118 -3.22 9.52 -8.11
C ASP A 118 -1.94 9.99 -7.43
N LYS A 119 -0.80 9.81 -8.11
CA LYS A 119 0.53 10.11 -7.58
C LYS A 119 0.80 11.61 -7.37
N THR A 120 0.01 12.45 -8.00
CA THR A 120 0.19 13.90 -7.96
C THR A 120 -0.77 14.57 -7.00
N THR A 121 -2.06 14.27 -7.10
CA THR A 121 -3.12 14.93 -6.34
C THR A 121 -3.49 14.21 -5.05
N GLY A 122 -3.28 12.89 -4.99
CA GLY A 122 -3.76 12.05 -3.90
C GLY A 122 -5.24 11.71 -4.01
N GLU A 123 -5.88 12.04 -5.12
CA GLU A 123 -7.25 11.61 -5.38
C GLU A 123 -7.32 10.09 -5.48
N THR A 124 -8.39 9.54 -4.93
CA THR A 124 -8.59 8.09 -4.90
C THR A 124 -9.82 7.70 -5.72
N THR A 125 -9.67 6.67 -6.53
CA THR A 125 -10.76 6.03 -7.26
C THR A 125 -10.84 4.57 -6.85
N THR A 126 -12.01 4.13 -6.43
CA THR A 126 -12.24 2.72 -6.10
C THR A 126 -12.63 1.98 -7.35
N LEU A 127 -11.95 0.87 -7.64
CA LEU A 127 -12.35 0.02 -8.76
C LEU A 127 -13.61 -0.79 -8.42
N PRO A 128 -14.49 -1.00 -9.40
CA PRO A 128 -15.76 -1.71 -9.19
C PRO A 128 -15.53 -3.24 -9.07
N TYR A 129 -14.78 -3.62 -8.07
CA TYR A 129 -14.61 -5.01 -7.69
C TYR A 129 -15.54 -5.29 -6.53
N THR A 130 -16.64 -5.93 -6.80
CA THR A 130 -17.63 -6.26 -5.77
C THR A 130 -17.43 -7.71 -5.35
N LYS A 131 -16.90 -7.90 -4.16
CA LYS A 131 -16.90 -9.19 -3.52
C LYS A 131 -18.13 -9.31 -2.64
N THR A 132 -19.00 -10.24 -2.97
CA THR A 132 -20.01 -10.72 -2.05
C THR A 132 -19.45 -11.95 -1.35
N SER A 133 -18.69 -11.78 -0.28
CA SER A 133 -18.22 -12.93 0.46
C SER A 133 -19.09 -13.21 1.67
N ASN A 134 -19.74 -14.38 1.66
CA ASN A 134 -20.37 -14.99 2.81
C ASN A 134 -19.33 -15.64 3.77
N MET A 135 -18.06 -15.41 3.53
CA MET A 135 -17.01 -16.07 4.29
C MET A 135 -16.39 -15.11 5.30
N SER A 136 -16.96 -15.08 6.49
CA SER A 136 -16.19 -14.77 7.68
C SER A 136 -15.32 -16.00 8.02
N ILE A 137 -14.18 -16.14 7.37
CA ILE A 137 -13.19 -17.11 7.84
C ILE A 137 -12.57 -16.50 9.08
N ARG A 138 -13.08 -16.88 10.24
CA ARG A 138 -12.38 -16.73 11.51
C ARG A 138 -11.22 -17.72 11.50
N LEU A 139 -10.08 -17.28 11.06
CA LEU A 139 -8.84 -17.96 11.44
C LEU A 139 -8.40 -17.40 12.78
N SER A 140 -8.58 -18.18 13.82
CA SER A 140 -8.38 -17.79 15.21
C SER A 140 -6.92 -17.70 15.64
N SER A 141 -5.96 -17.79 14.76
CA SER A 141 -4.54 -17.65 15.12
C SER A 141 -3.66 -17.46 13.89
N GLY A 142 -3.07 -16.30 13.78
CA GLY A 142 -2.01 -16.01 12.82
C GLY A 142 -2.43 -14.99 11.76
N TRP A 143 -1.50 -14.13 11.44
CA TRP A 143 -1.56 -13.22 10.30
C TRP A 143 -1.41 -14.05 9.03
N VAL A 144 -2.51 -14.51 8.47
CA VAL A 144 -2.50 -15.17 7.17
C VAL A 144 -2.93 -14.14 6.15
N ASN A 145 -1.98 -13.67 5.36
CA ASN A 145 -2.26 -12.93 4.15
C ASN A 145 -2.92 -13.91 3.16
N ASN A 146 -4.24 -13.91 3.12
CA ASN A 146 -5.02 -14.80 2.26
C ASN A 146 -5.07 -14.32 0.80
N ASN A 147 -4.54 -13.15 0.52
CA ASN A 147 -4.51 -12.58 -0.82
C ASN A 147 -3.06 -12.41 -1.26
N ALA A 148 -2.70 -13.02 -2.37
CA ALA A 148 -1.41 -12.79 -2.99
C ALA A 148 -1.55 -11.72 -4.06
N ILE A 149 -0.78 -10.65 -3.92
CA ILE A 149 -0.63 -9.65 -4.96
C ILE A 149 0.78 -9.75 -5.52
N TYR A 150 0.90 -9.84 -6.82
CA TYR A 150 2.19 -9.78 -7.47
C TYR A 150 2.15 -8.96 -8.76
N ALA A 151 3.23 -8.29 -9.06
CA ALA A 151 3.39 -7.51 -10.27
C ALA A 151 4.29 -8.25 -11.25
N SER A 152 3.87 -8.36 -12.51
CA SER A 152 4.67 -8.91 -13.60
C SER A 152 4.49 -8.07 -14.86
N GLY A 153 5.58 -7.51 -15.35
CA GLY A 153 5.54 -6.58 -16.47
C GLY A 153 4.71 -5.33 -16.16
N ARG A 154 3.61 -5.12 -16.88
CA ARG A 154 2.67 -4.00 -16.67
C ARG A 154 1.40 -4.42 -15.93
N ASN A 155 1.31 -5.66 -15.52
CA ASN A 155 0.11 -6.22 -14.90
C ASN A 155 0.32 -6.40 -13.41
N ILE A 156 -0.75 -6.21 -12.68
CA ILE A 156 -0.87 -6.59 -11.27
C ILE A 156 -1.90 -7.70 -11.21
N TYR A 157 -1.52 -8.78 -10.58
CA TYR A 157 -2.35 -9.96 -10.39
C TYR A 157 -2.78 -10.00 -8.93
N LEU A 158 -4.06 -10.17 -8.71
CA LEU A 158 -4.65 -10.36 -7.40
C LEU A 158 -5.26 -11.76 -7.35
N SER A 159 -4.74 -12.60 -6.47
CA SER A 159 -5.37 -13.87 -6.14
C SER A 159 -6.26 -13.68 -4.92
N ASP A 160 -7.54 -13.88 -5.08
CA ASP A 160 -8.52 -13.80 -4.00
C ASP A 160 -9.08 -15.19 -3.72
N VAL A 161 -8.95 -15.65 -2.47
CA VAL A 161 -9.43 -16.97 -2.02
C VAL A 161 -10.95 -17.17 -2.15
N SER A 162 -11.70 -16.13 -2.40
CA SER A 162 -13.15 -16.20 -2.60
C SER A 162 -13.58 -16.15 -4.06
N SER A 163 -12.63 -16.07 -4.98
CA SER A 163 -12.89 -16.02 -6.42
C SER A 163 -12.07 -17.09 -7.12
N ASP A 164 -12.73 -17.84 -7.99
CA ASP A 164 -12.06 -18.80 -8.89
C ASP A 164 -11.43 -18.10 -10.09
N THR A 165 -11.46 -16.76 -10.11
CA THR A 165 -10.95 -15.92 -11.19
C THR A 165 -9.69 -15.20 -10.74
N ILE A 166 -8.66 -15.30 -11.54
CA ILE A 166 -7.39 -14.56 -11.41
C ILE A 166 -7.41 -13.36 -12.36
#